data_c1331278f28d109a8fdee5affc575df4
#
_entry.id   c1331278f28d109a8fdee5affc575df4
#
_cell.length_a   1.000
_cell.length_b   1.000
_cell.length_c   1.000
_cell.angle_alpha   90.00
_cell.angle_beta   90.00
_cell.angle_gamma   90.00
#
_symmetry.space_group_name_H-M   'P 1'
#
loop_
_entity.id
_entity.type
_entity.pdbx_description
1 polymer ?
#
loop_
_entity_poly.entity_id
_entity_poly.type
_entity_poly.pdbx_seq_one_letter_code
_entity_poly.pdbx_strand_id
1 'polypeptide(L)'
;MPENTTVARYFTSYSGAKLPLKLVGELAAGDMRNRNTYFRGNFDAAGQMLSCEKIVYGEAEFRHDYRYHPDGRLARAVIDDGSDEPAVIDYPA
;
A
#
# COMPACT_ATOMS: atom_id res chain seq x y z
N MET A 1 -10.88 4.23 22.54
CA MET A 1 -9.75 4.99 22.06
C MET A 1 -8.96 4.20 21.02
N PRO A 2 -9.14 4.50 19.79
CA PRO A 2 -8.46 3.74 18.77
C PRO A 2 -6.98 4.13 18.70
N GLU A 3 -6.15 3.16 18.89
CA GLU A 3 -4.71 3.34 18.75
C GLU A 3 -4.25 3.06 17.35
N ASN A 4 -5.07 2.35 16.59
CA ASN A 4 -4.69 1.88 15.27
C ASN A 4 -5.44 2.65 14.18
N THR A 5 -5.42 3.97 14.32
CA THR A 5 -6.03 4.81 13.30
C THR A 5 -5.20 4.75 12.02
N THR A 6 -5.85 4.36 10.94
CA THR A 6 -5.20 4.37 9.63
C THR A 6 -5.91 5.34 8.72
N VAL A 7 -5.17 5.88 7.76
CA VAL A 7 -5.70 6.81 6.77
C VAL A 7 -5.47 6.24 5.39
N ALA A 8 -6.52 6.17 4.59
CA ALA A 8 -6.42 5.76 3.20
C ALA A 8 -6.11 6.97 2.34
N ARG A 9 -5.11 6.84 1.47
CA ARG A 9 -4.75 7.88 0.51
C ARG A 9 -4.66 7.25 -0.87
N TYR A 10 -4.96 8.03 -1.89
CA TYR A 10 -5.11 7.54 -3.26
C TYR A 10 -4.12 8.23 -4.18
N PHE A 11 -3.57 7.46 -5.13
CA PHE A 11 -2.45 7.91 -5.95
C PHE A 11 -2.63 7.43 -7.38
N THR A 12 -1.94 8.10 -8.31
CA THR A 12 -2.01 7.73 -9.74
C THR A 12 -1.06 6.60 -10.09
N SER A 13 0.07 6.48 -9.38
CA SER A 13 1.12 5.54 -9.77
C SER A 13 2.03 5.23 -8.60
N TYR A 14 3.12 4.53 -8.88
CA TYR A 14 4.18 4.31 -7.91
C TYR A 14 5.53 4.43 -8.61
N SER A 15 6.57 4.61 -7.83
CA SER A 15 7.93 4.70 -8.37
C SER A 15 8.86 3.77 -7.61
N GLY A 16 9.96 3.39 -8.26
CA GLY A 16 10.97 2.55 -7.66
C GLY A 16 10.62 1.08 -7.73
N ALA A 17 11.63 0.24 -7.57
CA ALA A 17 11.46 -1.21 -7.58
C ALA A 17 11.62 -1.82 -6.20
N LYS A 18 12.00 -1.02 -5.22
CA LYS A 18 12.21 -1.52 -3.85
C LYS A 18 10.91 -1.48 -3.06
N LEU A 19 10.79 -2.38 -2.11
CA LEU A 19 9.69 -2.39 -1.17
C LEU A 19 10.04 -1.60 0.07
N PRO A 20 9.09 -0.94 0.70
CA PRO A 20 7.71 -0.79 0.27
C PRO A 20 7.60 0.11 -0.96
N LEU A 21 6.58 -0.12 -1.76
CA LEU A 21 6.34 0.71 -2.94
C LEU A 21 6.15 2.17 -2.54
N LYS A 22 6.67 3.07 -3.35
CA LYS A 22 6.47 4.50 -3.11
C LYS A 22 5.36 4.99 -4.03
N LEU A 23 4.21 5.29 -3.47
CA LEU A 23 3.08 5.79 -4.23
C LEU A 23 3.30 7.26 -4.55
N VAL A 24 2.95 7.66 -5.76
CA VAL A 24 3.17 9.03 -6.24
C VAL A 24 1.92 9.55 -6.94
N GLY A 25 1.81 10.86 -7.01
CA GLY A 25 0.68 11.49 -7.68
C GLY A 25 -0.59 11.40 -6.86
N GLU A 26 -0.57 11.94 -5.65
CA GLU A 26 -1.72 11.85 -4.76
C GLU A 26 -2.97 12.49 -5.39
N LEU A 27 -4.09 11.80 -5.25
CA LEU A 27 -5.38 12.20 -5.79
C LEU A 27 -6.25 12.77 -4.68
N ALA A 28 -6.93 13.87 -4.97
CA ALA A 28 -7.96 14.40 -4.09
C ALA A 28 -9.26 13.62 -4.32
N ALA A 29 -10.20 13.74 -3.38
CA ALA A 29 -11.46 13.01 -3.46
C ALA A 29 -12.19 13.27 -4.77
N GLY A 30 -12.17 14.52 -5.27
CA GLY A 30 -12.84 14.86 -6.53
C GLY A 30 -12.18 14.26 -7.76
N ASP A 31 -10.90 13.90 -7.66
CA ASP A 31 -10.16 13.34 -8.79
C ASP A 31 -10.46 11.86 -9.01
N MET A 32 -11.13 11.22 -8.07
CA MET A 32 -11.43 9.80 -8.14
C MET A 32 -12.60 9.45 -9.05
N ARG A 33 -13.46 10.41 -9.31
CA ARG A 33 -14.76 10.17 -9.95
C ARG A 33 -14.69 9.47 -11.29
N ASN A 34 -13.72 9.85 -12.10
CA ASN A 34 -13.65 9.35 -13.48
C ASN A 34 -12.45 8.45 -13.66
N ARG A 35 -11.94 7.88 -12.57
CA ARG A 35 -10.78 7.01 -12.64
C ARG A 35 -11.17 5.56 -12.48
N ASN A 36 -10.73 4.76 -13.45
CA ASN A 36 -10.93 3.31 -13.39
C ASN A 36 -9.75 2.62 -12.71
N THR A 37 -8.59 3.26 -12.68
CA THR A 37 -7.36 2.67 -12.16
C THR A 37 -6.68 3.67 -11.24
N TYR A 38 -6.34 3.22 -10.03
CA TYR A 38 -5.60 4.04 -9.07
C TYR A 38 -4.96 3.13 -8.04
N PHE A 39 -4.11 3.72 -7.23
CA PHE A 39 -3.45 3.01 -6.13
C PHE A 39 -3.98 3.54 -4.82
N ARG A 40 -4.27 2.63 -3.90
CA ARG A 40 -4.72 2.99 -2.56
C ARG A 40 -3.67 2.56 -1.56
N GLY A 41 -3.23 3.48 -0.72
CA GLY A 41 -2.32 3.19 0.37
C GLY A 41 -2.99 3.43 1.70
N ASN A 42 -2.76 2.57 2.67
CA ASN A 42 -3.22 2.73 4.04
C ASN A 42 -2.02 3.04 4.92
N PHE A 43 -2.08 4.16 5.62
CA PHE A 43 -0.97 4.69 6.40
C PHE A 43 -1.32 4.76 7.87
N ASP A 44 -0.36 4.49 8.73
CA ASP A 44 -0.57 4.64 10.17
C ASP A 44 -0.35 6.09 10.61
N ALA A 45 -0.48 6.34 11.91
CA ALA A 45 -0.34 7.68 12.45
C ALA A 45 1.07 8.26 12.28
N ALA A 46 2.06 7.41 12.13
CA ALA A 46 3.45 7.83 11.90
C ALA A 46 3.77 8.07 10.42
N GLY A 47 2.80 7.79 9.54
CA GLY A 47 3.00 7.98 8.11
C GLY A 47 3.60 6.79 7.40
N GLN A 48 3.74 5.65 8.08
CA GLN A 48 4.22 4.43 7.43
C GLN A 48 3.09 3.75 6.68
N MET A 49 3.37 3.32 5.46
CA MET A 49 2.36 2.61 4.66
C MET A 49 2.26 1.16 5.13
N LEU A 50 1.09 0.79 5.63
CA LEU A 50 0.83 -0.56 6.12
C LEU A 50 0.38 -1.51 5.01
N SER A 51 -0.26 -0.98 3.99
CA SER A 51 -0.67 -1.77 2.84
C SER A 51 -0.87 -0.87 1.64
N CYS A 52 -0.80 -1.46 0.46
CA CYS A 52 -1.18 -0.76 -0.76
C CYS A 52 -1.84 -1.74 -1.73
N GLU A 53 -2.70 -1.19 -2.58
CA GLU A 53 -3.45 -1.96 -3.55
C GLU A 53 -3.50 -1.21 -4.87
N LYS A 54 -3.47 -1.94 -5.97
CA LYS A 54 -3.82 -1.37 -7.27
C LYS A 54 -5.28 -1.72 -7.53
N ILE A 55 -6.11 -0.70 -7.71
CA ILE A 55 -7.54 -0.88 -7.92
C ILE A 55 -7.84 -0.63 -9.39
N VAL A 56 -8.50 -1.59 -10.04
CA VAL A 56 -8.90 -1.50 -11.43
C VAL A 56 -10.39 -1.82 -11.50
N TYR A 57 -11.18 -0.86 -11.93
CA TYR A 57 -12.64 -1.00 -11.98
C TYR A 57 -13.22 -1.50 -10.65
N GLY A 58 -12.72 -0.95 -9.55
CA GLY A 58 -13.24 -1.28 -8.23
C GLY A 58 -12.69 -2.54 -7.61
N GLU A 59 -11.84 -3.27 -8.30
CA GLU A 59 -11.28 -4.53 -7.79
C GLU A 59 -9.78 -4.42 -7.58
N ALA A 60 -9.30 -5.00 -6.48
CA ALA A 60 -7.88 -5.02 -6.20
C ALA A 60 -7.18 -6.01 -7.12
N GLU A 61 -6.28 -5.51 -7.95
CA GLU A 61 -5.49 -6.33 -8.87
C GLU A 61 -4.30 -6.95 -8.16
N PHE A 62 -3.72 -6.22 -7.23
CA PHE A 62 -2.74 -6.78 -6.30
C PHE A 62 -2.83 -6.03 -4.98
N ARG A 63 -2.29 -6.66 -3.95
CA ARG A 63 -2.23 -6.08 -2.62
C ARG A 63 -0.89 -6.41 -1.99
N HIS A 64 -0.26 -5.40 -1.41
CA HIS A 64 0.94 -5.57 -0.59
C HIS A 64 0.60 -5.22 0.85
N ASP A 65 1.01 -6.05 1.80
CA ASP A 65 0.92 -5.76 3.21
C ASP A 65 2.32 -5.67 3.77
N TYR A 66 2.58 -4.64 4.57
CA TYR A 66 3.92 -4.36 5.08
C TYR A 66 3.94 -4.33 6.60
N ARG A 67 4.99 -4.87 7.17
CA ARG A 67 5.29 -4.76 8.60
C ARG A 67 6.69 -4.20 8.76
N TYR A 68 6.91 -3.49 9.85
CA TYR A 68 8.14 -2.75 10.06
C TYR A 68 8.79 -3.14 11.38
N HIS A 69 10.12 -3.10 11.40
CA HIS A 69 10.89 -3.23 12.63
C HIS A 69 10.72 -1.96 13.47
N PRO A 70 11.01 -2.01 14.78
CA PRO A 70 10.88 -0.82 15.61
C PRO A 70 11.68 0.39 15.14
N ASP A 71 12.74 0.17 14.37
CA ASP A 71 13.57 1.28 13.85
C ASP A 71 13.02 1.85 12.53
N GLY A 72 11.89 1.36 12.06
CA GLY A 72 11.24 1.87 10.84
C GLY A 72 11.62 1.14 9.57
N ARG A 73 12.56 0.19 9.62
CA ARG A 73 12.91 -0.57 8.42
C ARG A 73 11.85 -1.64 8.15
N LEU A 74 11.69 -1.96 6.88
CA LEU A 74 10.73 -3.00 6.49
C LEU A 74 11.13 -4.34 7.09
N ALA A 75 10.19 -5.01 7.74
CA ALA A 75 10.42 -6.31 8.36
C ALA A 75 9.83 -7.44 7.54
N ARG A 76 8.66 -7.22 6.95
CA ARG A 76 7.98 -8.23 6.15
C ARG A 76 7.11 -7.57 5.10
N ALA A 77 7.08 -8.17 3.92
CA ALA A 77 6.14 -7.79 2.87
C ALA A 77 5.39 -9.06 2.43
N VAL A 78 4.08 -8.96 2.37
CA VAL A 78 3.22 -10.02 1.84
C VAL A 78 2.62 -9.48 0.56
N ILE A 79 2.90 -10.15 -0.56
CA ILE A 79 2.48 -9.69 -1.88
C ILE A 79 1.47 -10.68 -2.44
N ASP A 80 0.25 -10.21 -2.60
CA ASP A 80 -0.83 -10.98 -3.22
C ASP A 80 -1.11 -10.35 -4.58
N ASP A 81 -0.71 -11.04 -5.64
CA ASP A 81 -0.89 -10.56 -7.02
C ASP A 81 -2.04 -11.26 -7.74
N GLY A 82 -2.91 -11.93 -6.98
CA GLY A 82 -4.01 -12.67 -7.54
C GLY A 82 -3.72 -14.13 -7.83
N SER A 83 -2.50 -14.58 -7.59
CA SER A 83 -2.16 -15.99 -7.72
C SER A 83 -2.63 -16.77 -6.49
N ASP A 84 -2.54 -18.08 -6.53
CA ASP A 84 -3.07 -18.94 -5.46
C ASP A 84 -2.40 -18.70 -4.11
N GLU A 85 -1.12 -18.35 -4.11
CA GLU A 85 -0.37 -18.14 -2.87
C GLU A 85 0.33 -16.80 -2.86
N PRO A 86 0.11 -16.00 -1.81
CA PRO A 86 0.86 -14.77 -1.66
C PRO A 86 2.34 -15.05 -1.44
N ALA A 87 3.18 -14.18 -1.94
CA ALA A 87 4.62 -14.24 -1.67
C ALA A 87 4.90 -13.52 -0.37
N VAL A 88 5.72 -14.13 0.49
CA VAL A 88 6.13 -13.54 1.75
C VAL A 88 7.62 -13.31 1.73
N ILE A 89 8.03 -12.06 1.97
CA ILE A 89 9.43 -11.68 2.00
C ILE A 89 9.75 -11.14 3.38
N ASP A 90 10.71 -11.74 4.05
CA ASP A 90 11.14 -11.31 5.37
C ASP A 90 12.48 -10.60 5.28
N TYR A 91 12.60 -9.51 6.03
CA TYR A 91 13.82 -8.70 6.09
C TYR A 91 14.30 -8.70 7.53
N PRO A 92 15.33 -9.49 7.83
CA PRO A 92 15.84 -9.53 9.21
C PRO A 92 16.43 -8.19 9.64
N ALA A 93 16.33 -7.93 10.93
CA ALA A 93 16.88 -6.70 11.50
C ALA A 93 18.41 -6.68 11.43
#